data_97ee15588aa96e5dd1f6f5456969a00d
#
_entry.id   97ee15588aa96e5dd1f6f5456969a00d
#
_cell.length_a   1.000
_cell.length_b   1.000
_cell.length_c   1.000
_cell.angle_alpha   90.00
_cell.angle_beta   90.00
_cell.angle_gamma   90.00
#
_symmetry.space_group_name_H-M   'P 1'
#
loop_
_entity.id
_entity.type
_entity.pdbx_description
1 polymer ?
#
loop_
_entity_poly.entity_id
_entity_poly.type
_entity_poly.pdbx_seq_one_letter_code
_entity_poly.pdbx_strand_id
1 'polypeptide(L)'
;IHQHLDLIAGLPYEDYDRFRQSFNDVYQMEPEQLQLGFLKVLKGSRMYDMAETYGIVYRRKAPYEVLKTDWMSYDDILKLKGVEEMVEVYYNSHQFEQSVTYLMHFYKAPFDFFEDLAAFYEQCGFGKVQHGRMQRYDILLQFAEERHFGKVVNDMAAADKKKDIQEVHGDAIEILKAIMLYDLYARENLKSRPEWAQEILYRPLCEDFYRNREMTERYLPSYAGCTARQMKRMTHMEGFAMDIRATAMSGQWKGEPEVLLFDYKERNPLTYAAKMTAISVSECTAEMGEEANG
;
A
#
# COMPACT_ATOMS: atom_id res chain seq x y z
N ILE A 1 10.94 -17.87 -0.18
CA ILE A 1 9.83 -18.79 0.20
C ILE A 1 8.58 -17.96 0.23
N HIS A 2 7.55 -18.36 -0.51
CA HIS A 2 6.23 -17.71 -0.44
C HIS A 2 5.54 -18.12 0.86
N GLN A 3 5.16 -17.17 1.70
CA GLN A 3 4.48 -17.40 2.97
C GLN A 3 3.01 -16.97 2.85
N HIS A 4 2.11 -17.91 3.08
CA HIS A 4 0.68 -17.68 3.17
C HIS A 4 0.23 -18.09 4.57
N LEU A 5 -0.29 -17.13 5.34
CA LEU A 5 -0.76 -17.35 6.71
C LEU A 5 -2.26 -17.11 6.81
N ASP A 6 -2.95 -17.99 7.52
CA ASP A 6 -4.39 -17.96 7.69
C ASP A 6 -4.76 -17.70 9.15
N LEU A 7 -5.70 -16.79 9.38
CA LEU A 7 -6.39 -16.60 10.65
C LEU A 7 -7.85 -16.98 10.50
N ILE A 8 -8.43 -17.64 11.50
CA ILE A 8 -9.83 -18.05 11.50
C ILE A 8 -10.56 -17.38 12.66
N ALA A 9 -11.44 -16.45 12.35
CA ALA A 9 -12.30 -15.75 13.33
C ALA A 9 -13.48 -16.63 13.77
N GLY A 10 -13.90 -16.46 15.02
CA GLY A 10 -15.07 -17.13 15.61
C GLY A 10 -14.75 -18.53 16.16
N LEU A 11 -13.50 -18.80 16.46
CA LEU A 11 -13.12 -20.00 17.19
C LEU A 11 -13.58 -19.93 18.66
N PRO A 12 -13.89 -21.08 19.31
CA PRO A 12 -14.16 -21.11 20.74
C PRO A 12 -12.99 -20.55 21.55
N TYR A 13 -13.32 -19.82 22.64
CA TYR A 13 -12.36 -19.22 23.58
C TYR A 13 -11.54 -18.05 23.01
N GLU A 14 -11.86 -17.56 21.82
CA GLU A 14 -11.23 -16.38 21.21
C GLU A 14 -12.27 -15.26 21.06
N ASP A 15 -12.08 -14.18 21.82
CA ASP A 15 -12.84 -12.95 21.72
C ASP A 15 -12.22 -11.99 20.70
N TYR A 16 -12.85 -10.84 20.50
CA TYR A 16 -12.42 -9.82 19.53
C TYR A 16 -11.00 -9.30 19.82
N ASP A 17 -10.69 -9.01 21.08
CA ASP A 17 -9.39 -8.46 21.47
C ASP A 17 -8.26 -9.48 21.29
N ARG A 18 -8.54 -10.75 21.56
CA ARG A 18 -7.60 -11.85 21.31
C ARG A 18 -7.34 -12.05 19.82
N PHE A 19 -8.39 -12.01 19.00
CA PHE A 19 -8.23 -12.07 17.55
C PHE A 19 -7.42 -10.88 17.02
N ARG A 20 -7.68 -9.66 17.52
CA ARG A 20 -6.88 -8.47 17.21
C ARG A 20 -5.41 -8.67 17.53
N GLN A 21 -5.08 -9.25 18.68
CA GLN A 21 -3.69 -9.56 19.03
C GLN A 21 -3.09 -10.62 18.09
N SER A 22 -3.80 -11.71 17.82
CA SER A 22 -3.39 -12.74 16.86
C SER A 22 -3.11 -12.15 15.48
N PHE A 23 -3.96 -11.23 15.02
CA PHE A 23 -3.75 -10.52 13.75
C PHE A 23 -2.45 -9.72 13.75
N ASN A 24 -2.21 -8.92 14.80
CA ASN A 24 -1.01 -8.11 14.92
C ASN A 24 0.27 -8.95 14.94
N ASP A 25 0.25 -10.08 15.68
CA ASP A 25 1.38 -11.00 15.77
C ASP A 25 1.70 -11.63 14.40
N VAL A 26 0.67 -12.04 13.66
CA VAL A 26 0.83 -12.63 12.32
C VAL A 26 1.24 -11.57 11.29
N TYR A 27 0.70 -10.35 11.36
CA TYR A 27 1.08 -9.25 10.48
C TYR A 27 2.55 -8.88 10.61
N GLN A 28 3.12 -8.92 11.83
CA GLN A 28 4.54 -8.68 12.09
C GLN A 28 5.48 -9.73 11.47
N MET A 29 4.96 -10.89 11.08
CA MET A 29 5.73 -11.91 10.34
C MET A 29 5.88 -11.56 8.86
N GLU A 30 5.24 -10.48 8.39
CA GLU A 30 5.28 -9.97 7.02
C GLU A 30 4.99 -11.05 5.95
N PRO A 31 3.88 -11.83 6.09
CA PRO A 31 3.54 -12.84 5.10
C PRO A 31 3.24 -12.18 3.75
N GLU A 32 3.59 -12.83 2.64
CA GLU A 32 3.20 -12.36 1.30
C GLU A 32 1.68 -12.37 1.11
N GLN A 33 0.98 -13.22 1.85
CA GLN A 33 -0.47 -13.24 1.87
C GLN A 33 -1.01 -13.54 3.27
N LEU A 34 -1.89 -12.70 3.76
CA LEU A 34 -2.59 -12.85 5.04
C LEU A 34 -4.08 -13.07 4.78
N GLN A 35 -4.56 -14.27 4.94
CA GLN A 35 -5.96 -14.60 4.75
C GLN A 35 -6.71 -14.58 6.09
N LEU A 36 -7.78 -13.78 6.17
CA LEU A 36 -8.73 -13.86 7.25
C LEU A 36 -9.91 -14.75 6.83
N GLY A 37 -10.12 -15.83 7.54
CA GLY A 37 -11.25 -16.71 7.34
C GLY A 37 -12.22 -16.65 8.52
N PHE A 38 -13.39 -17.25 8.33
CA PHE A 38 -14.42 -17.38 9.38
C PHE A 38 -14.75 -18.85 9.58
N LEU A 39 -14.93 -19.23 10.85
CA LEU A 39 -15.28 -20.59 11.21
C LEU A 39 -16.47 -21.10 10.39
N LYS A 40 -16.31 -22.26 9.76
CA LYS A 40 -17.38 -22.95 9.04
C LYS A 40 -17.80 -24.20 9.81
N VAL A 41 -19.07 -24.24 10.21
CA VAL A 41 -19.64 -25.33 11.00
C VAL A 41 -20.20 -26.42 10.08
N LEU A 42 -19.31 -27.31 9.65
CA LEU A 42 -19.64 -28.35 8.67
C LEU A 42 -20.35 -29.53 9.34
N LYS A 43 -21.40 -30.03 8.71
CA LYS A 43 -22.11 -31.23 9.19
C LYS A 43 -21.16 -32.42 9.33
N GLY A 44 -21.24 -33.13 10.46
CA GLY A 44 -20.37 -34.29 10.77
C GLY A 44 -19.00 -33.92 11.32
N SER A 45 -18.69 -32.62 11.51
CA SER A 45 -17.48 -32.19 12.22
C SER A 45 -17.74 -32.12 13.71
N ARG A 46 -16.66 -32.25 14.50
CA ARG A 46 -16.74 -32.05 15.96
C ARG A 46 -17.29 -30.67 16.34
N MET A 47 -16.97 -29.66 15.54
CA MET A 47 -17.47 -28.29 15.76
C MET A 47 -18.99 -28.20 15.59
N TYR A 48 -19.55 -28.98 14.67
CA TYR A 48 -21.01 -29.10 14.52
C TYR A 48 -21.67 -29.70 15.77
N ASP A 49 -21.08 -30.77 16.33
CA ASP A 49 -21.61 -31.44 17.51
C ASP A 49 -21.47 -30.57 18.77
N MET A 50 -20.48 -29.70 18.81
CA MET A 50 -20.19 -28.81 19.95
C MET A 50 -20.79 -27.40 19.79
N ALA A 51 -21.49 -27.13 18.70
CA ALA A 51 -21.94 -25.76 18.39
C ALA A 51 -22.83 -25.17 19.48
N GLU A 52 -23.77 -25.96 20.03
CA GLU A 52 -24.64 -25.52 21.12
C GLU A 52 -23.84 -25.25 22.41
N THR A 53 -22.86 -26.09 22.72
CA THR A 53 -22.00 -25.94 23.92
C THR A 53 -21.18 -24.65 23.89
N TYR A 54 -20.78 -24.17 22.71
CA TYR A 54 -19.99 -22.95 22.51
C TYR A 54 -20.84 -21.75 22.11
N GLY A 55 -22.17 -21.82 22.20
CA GLY A 55 -23.08 -20.76 21.81
C GLY A 55 -22.93 -20.35 20.34
N ILE A 56 -22.44 -21.25 19.47
CA ILE A 56 -22.17 -20.92 18.06
C ILE A 56 -23.48 -20.86 17.31
N VAL A 57 -23.78 -19.69 16.76
CA VAL A 57 -24.82 -19.47 15.77
C VAL A 57 -24.15 -19.33 14.41
N TYR A 58 -24.65 -20.07 13.41
CA TYR A 58 -24.06 -20.10 12.08
C TYR A 58 -25.13 -20.18 10.98
N ARG A 59 -24.75 -19.85 9.74
CA ARG A 59 -25.64 -19.96 8.58
C ARG A 59 -26.00 -21.42 8.30
N ARG A 60 -27.26 -21.74 8.22
CA ARG A 60 -27.76 -23.11 7.92
C ARG A 60 -27.55 -23.54 6.46
N LYS A 61 -27.21 -22.58 5.57
CA LYS A 61 -26.87 -22.81 4.16
C LYS A 61 -25.36 -22.58 3.95
N ALA A 62 -24.80 -23.25 2.93
CA ALA A 62 -23.41 -23.01 2.56
C ALA A 62 -23.12 -21.50 2.44
N PRO A 63 -21.97 -21.03 2.94
CA PRO A 63 -20.80 -21.81 3.40
C PRO A 63 -20.82 -22.24 4.87
N TYR A 64 -21.97 -22.20 5.57
CA TYR A 64 -22.13 -22.60 7.00
C TYR A 64 -21.28 -21.77 7.97
N GLU A 65 -21.08 -20.54 7.64
CA GLU A 65 -20.20 -19.62 8.33
C GLU A 65 -20.78 -19.14 9.67
N VAL A 66 -19.93 -18.98 10.66
CA VAL A 66 -20.26 -18.45 11.99
C VAL A 66 -20.89 -17.06 11.88
N LEU A 67 -21.88 -16.81 12.73
CA LEU A 67 -22.52 -15.50 12.90
C LEU A 67 -22.21 -14.89 14.27
N LYS A 68 -22.11 -15.72 15.31
CA LYS A 68 -21.67 -15.36 16.66
C LYS A 68 -21.25 -16.60 17.45
N THR A 69 -20.52 -16.38 18.52
CA THR A 69 -20.17 -17.40 19.54
C THR A 69 -20.43 -16.82 20.93
N ASP A 70 -20.14 -17.57 21.99
CA ASP A 70 -20.19 -17.03 23.36
C ASP A 70 -19.10 -15.97 23.62
N TRP A 71 -18.06 -15.89 22.79
CA TRP A 71 -16.92 -14.95 22.90
C TRP A 71 -16.96 -13.81 21.92
N MET A 72 -17.57 -13.99 20.73
CA MET A 72 -17.70 -12.98 19.69
C MET A 72 -19.16 -12.69 19.38
N SER A 73 -19.57 -11.45 19.46
CA SER A 73 -20.91 -11.01 19.06
C SER A 73 -21.08 -11.02 17.53
N TYR A 74 -22.31 -10.87 17.05
CA TYR A 74 -22.58 -10.73 15.63
C TYR A 74 -21.93 -9.46 15.05
N ASP A 75 -21.94 -8.37 15.81
CA ASP A 75 -21.33 -7.12 15.39
C ASP A 75 -19.81 -7.22 15.30
N ASP A 76 -19.16 -8.00 16.18
CA ASP A 76 -17.73 -8.29 16.09
C ASP A 76 -17.39 -9.05 14.80
N ILE A 77 -18.18 -10.07 14.47
CA ILE A 77 -18.01 -10.82 13.22
C ILE A 77 -18.19 -9.91 11.99
N LEU A 78 -19.16 -8.98 12.02
CA LEU A 78 -19.34 -8.01 10.92
C LEU A 78 -18.15 -7.06 10.79
N LYS A 79 -17.61 -6.55 11.89
CA LYS A 79 -16.40 -5.70 11.87
C LYS A 79 -15.21 -6.46 11.29
N LEU A 80 -14.99 -7.71 11.71
CA LEU A 80 -13.91 -8.54 11.17
C LEU A 80 -14.06 -8.83 9.68
N LYS A 81 -15.29 -8.89 9.15
CA LYS A 81 -15.52 -8.99 7.70
C LYS A 81 -15.11 -7.71 6.96
N GLY A 82 -15.32 -6.57 7.56
CA GLY A 82 -14.80 -5.31 7.03
C GLY A 82 -13.27 -5.28 7.02
N VAL A 83 -12.63 -5.75 8.11
CA VAL A 83 -11.17 -5.88 8.19
C VAL A 83 -10.64 -6.85 7.13
N GLU A 84 -11.28 -8.03 6.96
CA GLU A 84 -10.93 -9.00 5.90
C GLU A 84 -10.91 -8.33 4.52
N GLU A 85 -11.97 -7.60 4.18
CA GLU A 85 -12.07 -6.90 2.89
C GLU A 85 -10.93 -5.88 2.71
N MET A 86 -10.60 -5.11 3.75
CA MET A 86 -9.52 -4.13 3.67
C MET A 86 -8.14 -4.79 3.52
N VAL A 87 -7.90 -5.89 4.23
CA VAL A 87 -6.66 -6.68 4.07
C VAL A 87 -6.54 -7.23 2.66
N GLU A 88 -7.61 -7.77 2.08
CA GLU A 88 -7.60 -8.30 0.72
C GLU A 88 -7.32 -7.19 -0.31
N VAL A 89 -7.93 -6.02 -0.14
CA VAL A 89 -7.79 -4.90 -1.07
C VAL A 89 -6.44 -4.20 -0.93
N TYR A 90 -5.98 -3.93 0.28
CA TYR A 90 -4.87 -3.01 0.52
C TYR A 90 -3.56 -3.71 0.90
N TYR A 91 -3.62 -4.94 1.39
CA TYR A 91 -2.44 -5.75 1.70
C TYR A 91 -2.20 -6.84 0.64
N ASN A 92 -3.09 -7.80 0.51
CA ASN A 92 -2.92 -8.97 -0.35
C ASN A 92 -2.81 -8.64 -1.84
N SER A 93 -3.38 -7.52 -2.28
CA SER A 93 -3.26 -7.08 -3.68
C SER A 93 -1.86 -6.62 -4.06
N HIS A 94 -1.00 -6.32 -3.11
CA HIS A 94 0.32 -5.72 -3.28
C HIS A 94 0.32 -4.40 -4.08
N GLN A 95 -0.82 -3.74 -4.19
CA GLN A 95 -0.94 -2.50 -4.98
C GLN A 95 -0.60 -1.25 -4.18
N PHE A 96 -0.59 -1.34 -2.85
CA PHE A 96 -0.49 -0.22 -1.92
C PHE A 96 0.63 -0.41 -0.90
N GLU A 97 1.68 -1.17 -1.25
CA GLU A 97 2.72 -1.61 -0.30
C GLU A 97 3.35 -0.44 0.46
N GLN A 98 3.84 0.57 -0.26
CA GLN A 98 4.49 1.71 0.38
C GLN A 98 3.47 2.64 1.03
N SER A 99 2.29 2.81 0.43
CA SER A 99 1.21 3.64 0.97
C SER A 99 0.70 3.10 2.31
N VAL A 100 0.46 1.79 2.40
CA VAL A 100 0.02 1.14 3.65
C VAL A 100 1.13 1.18 4.69
N THR A 101 2.39 0.89 4.31
CA THR A 101 3.54 0.99 5.21
C THR A 101 3.64 2.39 5.82
N TYR A 102 3.49 3.44 5.02
CA TYR A 102 3.50 4.82 5.51
C TYR A 102 2.33 5.12 6.45
N LEU A 103 1.11 4.72 6.07
CA LEU A 103 -0.10 4.98 6.87
C LEU A 103 -0.09 4.24 8.21
N MET A 104 0.57 3.09 8.30
CA MET A 104 0.72 2.34 9.57
C MET A 104 1.40 3.16 10.67
N HIS A 105 2.25 4.13 10.34
CA HIS A 105 2.91 4.99 11.33
C HIS A 105 1.95 5.90 12.11
N PHE A 106 0.72 6.10 11.63
CA PHE A 106 -0.31 6.88 12.32
C PHE A 106 -1.16 6.04 13.28
N TYR A 107 -0.90 4.74 13.38
CA TYR A 107 -1.64 3.79 14.21
C TYR A 107 -0.72 3.09 15.22
N LYS A 108 -1.32 2.64 16.33
CA LYS A 108 -0.58 1.91 17.38
C LYS A 108 -0.29 0.47 16.96
N ALA A 109 -1.18 -0.12 16.16
CA ALA A 109 -1.07 -1.48 15.71
C ALA A 109 -1.69 -1.64 14.31
N PRO A 110 -1.23 -2.61 13.50
CA PRO A 110 -1.75 -2.84 12.16
C PRO A 110 -3.26 -3.09 12.10
N PHE A 111 -3.81 -3.83 13.06
CA PHE A 111 -5.24 -4.10 13.12
C PHE A 111 -6.05 -2.80 13.20
N ASP A 112 -5.59 -1.80 13.96
CA ASP A 112 -6.29 -0.53 14.15
C ASP A 112 -6.45 0.24 12.84
N PHE A 113 -5.45 0.20 11.97
CA PHE A 113 -5.51 0.80 10.64
C PHE A 113 -6.59 0.14 9.77
N PHE A 114 -6.57 -1.20 9.68
CA PHE A 114 -7.53 -1.91 8.84
C PHE A 114 -8.96 -1.80 9.40
N GLU A 115 -9.13 -1.78 10.73
CA GLU A 115 -10.42 -1.58 11.38
C GLU A 115 -10.98 -0.18 11.09
N ASP A 116 -10.15 0.87 11.20
CA ASP A 116 -10.57 2.25 10.93
C ASP A 116 -10.88 2.47 9.44
N LEU A 117 -10.06 1.87 8.55
CA LEU A 117 -10.31 1.92 7.12
C LEU A 117 -11.63 1.19 6.76
N ALA A 118 -11.91 0.04 7.39
CA ALA A 118 -13.17 -0.67 7.21
C ALA A 118 -14.37 0.14 7.69
N ALA A 119 -14.26 0.80 8.85
CA ALA A 119 -15.29 1.69 9.37
C ALA A 119 -15.54 2.89 8.43
N PHE A 120 -14.49 3.46 7.84
CA PHE A 120 -14.60 4.51 6.84
C PHE A 120 -15.33 4.03 5.57
N TYR A 121 -15.01 2.84 5.08
CA TYR A 121 -15.69 2.22 3.94
C TYR A 121 -17.19 2.03 4.21
N GLU A 122 -17.55 1.60 5.41
CA GLU A 122 -18.95 1.44 5.84
C GLU A 122 -19.67 2.81 5.91
N GLN A 123 -19.06 3.80 6.56
CA GLN A 123 -19.59 5.16 6.71
C GLN A 123 -19.88 5.82 5.36
N CYS A 124 -18.97 5.68 4.40
CA CYS A 124 -19.10 6.25 3.06
C CYS A 124 -19.93 5.36 2.11
N GLY A 125 -20.30 4.14 2.52
CA GLY A 125 -21.05 3.20 1.71
C GLY A 125 -20.25 2.58 0.56
N PHE A 126 -18.92 2.62 0.62
CA PHE A 126 -18.03 2.11 -0.43
C PHE A 126 -18.06 0.57 -0.53
N GLY A 127 -18.30 -0.16 0.57
CA GLY A 127 -18.41 -1.63 0.56
C GLY A 127 -19.59 -2.20 -0.25
N LYS A 128 -20.47 -1.35 -0.79
CA LYS A 128 -21.64 -1.76 -1.58
C LYS A 128 -21.35 -1.89 -3.07
N VAL A 129 -20.21 -1.43 -3.56
CA VAL A 129 -19.87 -1.35 -4.98
C VAL A 129 -18.42 -1.80 -5.17
N GLN A 130 -18.14 -2.49 -6.26
CA GLN A 130 -16.77 -2.81 -6.62
C GLN A 130 -16.06 -1.55 -7.17
N HIS A 131 -14.90 -1.25 -6.62
CA HIS A 131 -14.08 -0.13 -7.01
C HIS A 131 -12.92 -0.56 -7.92
N GLY A 132 -12.69 0.20 -8.99
CA GLY A 132 -11.48 0.06 -9.80
C GLY A 132 -10.23 0.52 -9.04
N ARG A 133 -9.05 0.14 -9.54
CA ARG A 133 -7.76 0.45 -8.90
C ARG A 133 -7.62 1.94 -8.60
N MET A 134 -7.80 2.81 -9.60
CA MET A 134 -7.66 4.25 -9.43
C MET A 134 -8.57 4.79 -8.33
N GLN A 135 -9.84 4.38 -8.33
CA GLN A 135 -10.80 4.78 -7.32
C GLN A 135 -10.41 4.34 -5.90
N ARG A 136 -9.73 3.19 -5.75
CA ARG A 136 -9.20 2.77 -4.44
C ARG A 136 -8.09 3.68 -3.93
N TYR A 137 -7.26 4.26 -4.82
CA TYR A 137 -6.32 5.31 -4.44
C TYR A 137 -7.02 6.59 -4.03
N ASP A 138 -8.06 7.01 -4.76
CA ASP A 138 -8.86 8.18 -4.42
C ASP A 138 -9.53 8.00 -3.04
N ILE A 139 -10.08 6.82 -2.76
CA ILE A 139 -10.68 6.48 -1.46
C ILE A 139 -9.64 6.50 -0.33
N LEU A 140 -8.44 5.94 -0.57
CA LEU A 140 -7.37 5.93 0.42
C LEU A 140 -6.88 7.36 0.75
N LEU A 141 -6.80 8.22 -0.27
CA LEU A 141 -6.48 9.63 -0.08
C LEU A 141 -7.57 10.35 0.71
N GLN A 142 -8.84 10.18 0.34
CA GLN A 142 -9.97 10.73 1.08
C GLN A 142 -9.98 10.28 2.54
N PHE A 143 -9.72 9.00 2.81
CA PHE A 143 -9.57 8.46 4.16
C PHE A 143 -8.49 9.21 4.95
N ALA A 144 -7.30 9.36 4.37
CA ALA A 144 -6.18 10.03 5.01
C ALA A 144 -6.47 11.54 5.29
N GLU A 145 -7.15 12.21 4.38
CA GLU A 145 -7.57 13.61 4.54
C GLU A 145 -8.61 13.76 5.66
N GLU A 146 -9.62 12.89 5.73
CA GLU A 146 -10.66 12.92 6.77
C GLU A 146 -10.11 12.57 8.16
N ARG A 147 -9.11 11.70 8.26
CA ARG A 147 -8.42 11.40 9.53
C ARG A 147 -7.41 12.47 9.93
N HIS A 148 -7.23 13.53 9.12
CA HIS A 148 -6.37 14.68 9.41
C HIS A 148 -4.90 14.30 9.72
N PHE A 149 -4.35 13.30 9.06
CA PHE A 149 -2.98 12.85 9.32
C PHE A 149 -1.95 13.98 9.23
N GLY A 150 -2.16 14.99 8.39
CA GLY A 150 -1.31 16.18 8.34
C GLY A 150 -1.26 16.99 9.64
N LYS A 151 -2.31 16.96 10.49
CA LYS A 151 -2.34 17.65 11.78
C LYS A 151 -1.66 16.85 12.89
N VAL A 152 -1.76 15.52 12.85
CA VAL A 152 -1.18 14.62 13.87
C VAL A 152 0.34 14.75 13.91
N VAL A 153 1.00 14.92 12.77
CA VAL A 153 2.47 15.10 12.68
C VAL A 153 2.89 16.39 13.39
N ASN A 154 2.13 17.47 13.23
CA ASN A 154 2.42 18.74 13.90
C ASN A 154 2.25 18.64 15.43
N ASP A 155 1.27 17.88 15.91
CA ASP A 155 1.05 17.69 17.35
C ASP A 155 2.11 16.79 18.00
N MET A 156 2.60 15.77 17.29
CA MET A 156 3.70 14.91 17.75
C MET A 156 5.04 15.66 17.75
N ALA A 157 5.31 16.49 16.74
CA ALA A 157 6.49 17.35 16.70
C ALA A 157 6.46 18.44 17.79
N ALA A 158 5.30 18.93 18.16
CA ALA A 158 5.13 19.92 19.23
C ALA A 158 5.32 19.33 20.63
N ALA A 159 5.16 18.03 20.83
CA ALA A 159 5.39 17.34 22.09
C ALA A 159 6.87 17.12 22.42
N ASP A 160 7.73 17.07 21.39
CA ASP A 160 9.19 16.89 21.54
C ASP A 160 9.92 18.25 21.53
N LYS A 161 9.86 18.98 22.66
CA LYS A 161 10.42 20.33 22.85
C LYS A 161 11.95 20.41 22.80
N LYS A 162 12.65 19.63 22.00
CA LYS A 162 14.09 19.75 21.78
C LYS A 162 14.48 19.44 20.37
N LYS A 163 14.22 20.40 19.45
CA LYS A 163 15.05 20.70 18.29
C LYS A 163 14.42 21.85 17.52
N ASP A 164 15.21 22.87 17.22
CA ASP A 164 14.98 23.80 16.13
C ASP A 164 14.85 23.00 14.83
N ILE A 165 13.64 22.53 14.53
CA ILE A 165 13.28 21.94 13.26
C ILE A 165 12.36 22.95 12.57
N GLN A 166 12.92 24.09 12.23
CA GLN A 166 12.57 24.82 11.04
C GLN A 166 13.22 24.06 9.89
N GLU A 167 12.40 23.53 9.03
CA GLU A 167 12.54 23.30 7.60
C GLU A 167 12.02 21.93 7.17
N VAL A 168 11.01 22.00 6.32
CA VAL A 168 10.54 20.96 5.39
C VAL A 168 9.97 19.69 6.02
N HIS A 169 8.97 19.82 6.87
CA HIS A 169 7.99 18.76 7.01
C HIS A 169 6.94 18.97 5.91
N GLY A 170 7.11 18.30 4.79
CA GLY A 170 6.06 18.18 3.80
C GLY A 170 4.77 17.72 4.51
N ASP A 171 3.64 18.31 4.16
CA ASP A 171 2.34 17.86 4.64
C ASP A 171 2.28 16.33 4.47
N ALA A 172 1.87 15.59 5.51
CA ALA A 172 1.79 14.13 5.48
C ALA A 172 0.94 13.63 4.30
N ILE A 173 -0.04 14.41 3.88
CA ILE A 173 -0.87 14.14 2.69
C ILE A 173 -0.04 14.30 1.40
N GLU A 174 0.83 15.29 1.30
CA GLU A 174 1.69 15.45 0.13
C GLU A 174 2.75 14.34 0.03
N ILE A 175 3.28 13.88 1.17
CA ILE A 175 4.13 12.69 1.24
C ILE A 175 3.35 11.46 0.78
N LEU A 176 2.14 11.25 1.29
CA LEU A 176 1.29 10.12 0.90
C LEU A 176 0.99 10.14 -0.61
N LYS A 177 0.68 11.29 -1.19
CA LYS A 177 0.44 11.42 -2.64
C LYS A 177 1.65 10.97 -3.47
N ALA A 178 2.87 11.34 -3.06
CA ALA A 178 4.09 10.90 -3.73
C ALA A 178 4.29 9.37 -3.60
N ILE A 179 4.05 8.81 -2.42
CA ILE A 179 4.13 7.37 -2.16
C ILE A 179 3.07 6.60 -2.96
N MET A 180 1.83 7.09 -3.00
CA MET A 180 0.75 6.50 -3.80
C MET A 180 1.09 6.51 -5.30
N LEU A 181 1.71 7.57 -5.78
CA LEU A 181 2.15 7.68 -7.17
C LEU A 181 3.24 6.66 -7.49
N TYR A 182 4.18 6.45 -6.56
CA TYR A 182 5.18 5.38 -6.67
C TYR A 182 4.51 4.00 -6.77
N ASP A 183 3.59 3.66 -5.86
CA ASP A 183 2.87 2.38 -5.88
C ASP A 183 2.11 2.16 -7.19
N LEU A 184 1.49 3.21 -7.73
CA LEU A 184 0.81 3.16 -9.03
C LEU A 184 1.78 2.82 -10.16
N TYR A 185 2.89 3.56 -10.29
CA TYR A 185 3.87 3.32 -11.35
C TYR A 185 4.67 2.03 -11.13
N ALA A 186 4.80 1.54 -9.91
CA ALA A 186 5.34 0.21 -9.66
C ALA A 186 4.51 -0.90 -10.34
N ARG A 187 3.23 -0.64 -10.62
CA ARG A 187 2.30 -1.63 -11.19
C ARG A 187 2.08 -1.49 -12.68
N GLU A 188 1.90 -0.28 -13.18
CA GLU A 188 1.59 -0.06 -14.59
C GLU A 188 2.03 1.31 -15.11
N ASN A 189 2.29 1.35 -16.41
CA ASN A 189 2.47 2.61 -17.14
C ASN A 189 1.11 3.25 -17.38
N LEU A 190 0.77 4.26 -16.57
CA LEU A 190 -0.53 4.94 -16.64
C LEU A 190 -0.70 5.69 -17.97
N LYS A 191 -1.90 5.63 -18.52
CA LYS A 191 -2.27 6.42 -19.73
C LYS A 191 -2.46 7.91 -19.40
N SER A 192 -2.93 8.19 -18.19
CA SER A 192 -3.13 9.54 -17.68
C SER A 192 -2.68 9.61 -16.22
N ARG A 193 -2.08 10.74 -15.85
CA ARG A 193 -1.67 11.01 -14.49
C ARG A 193 -2.91 11.28 -13.62
N PRO A 194 -2.97 10.80 -12.36
CA PRO A 194 -4.05 11.15 -11.43
C PRO A 194 -4.12 12.66 -11.19
N GLU A 195 -5.33 13.18 -10.95
CA GLU A 195 -5.51 14.63 -10.72
C GLU A 195 -4.83 15.11 -9.43
N TRP A 196 -4.76 14.25 -8.41
CA TRP A 196 -4.08 14.55 -7.15
C TRP A 196 -2.55 14.43 -7.21
N ALA A 197 -1.99 13.88 -8.31
CA ALA A 197 -0.55 13.69 -8.43
C ALA A 197 0.17 15.04 -8.61
N GLN A 198 1.25 15.20 -7.84
CA GLN A 198 2.13 16.36 -7.92
C GLN A 198 2.75 16.52 -9.31
N GLU A 199 3.30 17.67 -9.63
CA GLU A 199 4.05 17.88 -10.86
C GLU A 199 5.29 16.97 -10.91
N ILE A 200 5.68 16.56 -12.12
CA ILE A 200 6.86 15.71 -12.33
C ILE A 200 8.10 16.55 -12.01
N LEU A 201 8.82 16.16 -10.98
CA LEU A 201 10.15 16.70 -10.72
C LEU A 201 11.13 16.24 -11.79
N TYR A 202 12.10 17.09 -12.13
CA TYR A 202 13.10 16.78 -13.16
C TYR A 202 12.49 16.39 -14.52
N ARG A 203 11.35 16.99 -14.88
CA ARG A 203 10.67 16.71 -16.15
C ARG A 203 11.59 16.78 -17.38
N PRO A 204 12.46 17.80 -17.55
CA PRO A 204 13.41 17.84 -18.67
C PRO A 204 14.29 16.59 -18.71
N LEU A 205 14.84 16.17 -17.58
CA LEU A 205 15.65 14.98 -17.47
C LEU A 205 14.87 13.71 -17.89
N CYS A 206 13.65 13.55 -17.39
CA CYS A 206 12.79 12.42 -17.76
C CYS A 206 12.44 12.38 -19.25
N GLU A 207 12.30 13.56 -19.88
CA GLU A 207 12.00 13.65 -21.31
C GLU A 207 13.23 13.39 -22.18
N ASP A 208 14.41 13.89 -21.81
CA ASP A 208 15.64 13.79 -22.57
C ASP A 208 16.36 12.45 -22.40
N PHE A 209 16.15 11.76 -21.28
CA PHE A 209 16.70 10.42 -21.03
C PHE A 209 16.55 9.47 -22.24
N TYR A 210 15.36 9.42 -22.81
CA TYR A 210 15.09 8.51 -23.95
C TYR A 210 15.71 8.95 -25.27
N ARG A 211 16.24 10.17 -25.35
CA ARG A 211 16.96 10.68 -26.51
C ARG A 211 18.49 10.50 -26.37
N ASN A 212 18.94 10.43 -25.09
CA ASN A 212 20.34 10.20 -24.79
C ASN A 212 20.67 8.70 -24.95
N ARG A 213 21.55 8.41 -25.93
CA ARG A 213 21.91 7.03 -26.27
C ARG A 213 22.72 6.36 -25.18
N GLU A 214 23.65 7.07 -24.56
CA GLU A 214 24.50 6.56 -23.47
C GLU A 214 23.67 6.14 -22.28
N MET A 215 22.72 6.98 -21.84
CA MET A 215 21.79 6.70 -20.77
C MET A 215 20.91 5.48 -21.08
N THR A 216 20.37 5.40 -22.28
CA THR A 216 19.52 4.27 -22.67
C THR A 216 20.30 2.96 -22.81
N GLU A 217 21.55 2.97 -23.33
CA GLU A 217 22.41 1.81 -23.36
C GLU A 217 22.82 1.33 -21.96
N ARG A 218 23.04 2.25 -21.01
CA ARG A 218 23.42 1.95 -19.62
C ARG A 218 22.25 1.39 -18.81
N TYR A 219 21.10 2.03 -18.86
CA TYR A 219 19.95 1.72 -17.98
C TYR A 219 18.90 0.80 -18.61
N LEU A 220 18.85 0.74 -19.93
CA LEU A 220 17.90 -0.06 -20.72
C LEU A 220 18.60 -0.94 -21.77
N PRO A 221 19.63 -1.72 -21.42
CA PRO A 221 20.38 -2.51 -22.40
C PRO A 221 19.52 -3.53 -23.15
N SER A 222 18.45 -4.03 -22.52
CA SER A 222 17.51 -4.98 -23.14
C SER A 222 16.60 -4.34 -24.21
N TYR A 223 16.71 -3.02 -24.42
CA TYR A 223 15.95 -2.24 -25.41
C TYR A 223 16.82 -1.80 -26.60
N ALA A 224 18.00 -2.40 -26.79
CA ALA A 224 18.86 -2.13 -27.93
C ALA A 224 18.09 -2.21 -29.25
N GLY A 225 18.17 -1.16 -30.08
CA GLY A 225 17.43 -1.05 -31.33
C GLY A 225 15.99 -0.54 -31.23
N CYS A 226 15.47 -0.30 -30.02
CA CYS A 226 14.16 0.33 -29.82
C CYS A 226 14.25 1.85 -30.00
N THR A 227 13.20 2.44 -30.58
CA THR A 227 13.05 3.90 -30.62
C THR A 227 12.63 4.45 -29.25
N ALA A 228 12.88 5.74 -28.98
CA ALA A 228 12.44 6.43 -27.77
C ALA A 228 10.93 6.23 -27.52
N ARG A 229 10.10 6.24 -28.57
CA ARG A 229 8.67 6.01 -28.48
C ARG A 229 8.33 4.58 -28.03
N GLN A 230 9.10 3.58 -28.49
CA GLN A 230 8.91 2.17 -28.08
C GLN A 230 9.33 1.99 -26.62
N MET A 231 10.46 2.57 -26.20
CA MET A 231 10.92 2.53 -24.82
C MET A 231 9.89 3.16 -23.87
N LYS A 232 9.40 4.37 -24.16
CA LYS A 232 8.35 5.07 -23.36
C LYS A 232 7.01 4.30 -23.24
N ARG A 233 6.74 3.36 -24.12
CA ARG A 233 5.55 2.49 -24.00
C ARG A 233 5.73 1.36 -22.97
N MET A 234 6.96 0.97 -22.72
CA MET A 234 7.32 -0.17 -21.88
C MET A 234 8.01 0.24 -20.57
N THR A 235 8.28 1.54 -20.41
CA THR A 235 8.95 2.11 -19.24
C THR A 235 8.28 3.42 -18.85
N HIS A 236 8.50 3.85 -17.62
CA HIS A 236 8.11 5.17 -17.13
C HIS A 236 9.24 5.76 -16.29
N MET A 237 9.39 7.08 -16.33
CA MET A 237 10.29 7.81 -15.42
C MET A 237 9.50 8.79 -14.58
N GLU A 238 9.78 8.79 -13.28
CA GLU A 238 9.16 9.69 -12.33
C GLU A 238 10.22 10.25 -11.37
N GLY A 239 10.15 11.58 -11.14
CA GLY A 239 11.00 12.26 -10.16
C GLY A 239 10.26 12.46 -8.85
N PHE A 240 10.92 12.12 -7.76
CA PHE A 240 10.42 12.29 -6.39
C PHE A 240 11.34 13.23 -5.60
N ALA A 241 10.76 14.01 -4.70
CA ALA A 241 11.51 14.95 -3.85
C ALA A 241 12.22 14.26 -2.67
N MET A 242 12.04 12.93 -2.53
CA MET A 242 12.55 12.14 -1.41
C MET A 242 12.82 10.71 -1.87
N ASP A 243 13.57 9.95 -1.07
CA ASP A 243 13.59 8.49 -1.14
C ASP A 243 12.24 7.93 -0.65
N ILE A 244 11.42 7.47 -1.58
CA ILE A 244 10.04 7.01 -1.30
C ILE A 244 10.05 5.84 -0.33
N ARG A 245 10.94 4.85 -0.52
CA ARG A 245 10.96 3.65 0.33
C ARG A 245 11.44 3.97 1.74
N ALA A 246 12.53 4.72 1.86
CA ALA A 246 13.04 5.12 3.17
C ALA A 246 12.03 6.00 3.92
N THR A 247 11.30 6.86 3.20
CA THR A 247 10.23 7.69 3.76
C THR A 247 9.05 6.84 4.24
N ALA A 248 8.57 5.90 3.42
CA ALA A 248 7.49 5.00 3.80
C ALA A 248 7.86 4.14 5.01
N MET A 249 9.07 3.57 5.03
CA MET A 249 9.57 2.72 6.12
C MET A 249 9.77 3.47 7.44
N SER A 250 10.14 4.75 7.40
CA SER A 250 10.40 5.55 8.61
C SER A 250 9.20 6.38 9.10
N GLY A 251 8.18 6.55 8.27
CA GLY A 251 7.07 7.47 8.52
C GLY A 251 7.45 8.96 8.45
N GLN A 252 8.67 9.27 8.06
CA GLN A 252 9.21 10.62 8.01
C GLN A 252 9.95 10.84 6.69
N TRP A 253 9.94 12.08 6.19
CA TRP A 253 10.73 12.48 5.04
C TRP A 253 12.19 12.02 5.17
N LYS A 254 12.69 11.32 4.18
CA LYS A 254 14.04 10.77 4.13
C LYS A 254 14.69 10.97 2.78
N GLY A 255 16.01 11.09 2.82
CA GLY A 255 16.85 11.05 1.65
C GLY A 255 16.81 12.33 0.80
N GLU A 256 17.50 12.25 -0.31
CA GLU A 256 17.60 13.29 -1.34
C GLU A 256 16.58 12.98 -2.46
N PRO A 257 16.27 13.99 -3.28
CA PRO A 257 15.44 13.77 -4.46
C PRO A 257 15.99 12.67 -5.38
N GLU A 258 15.11 11.82 -5.87
CA GLU A 258 15.47 10.73 -6.76
C GLU A 258 14.63 10.72 -8.04
N VAL A 259 15.20 10.18 -9.12
CA VAL A 259 14.45 9.85 -10.34
C VAL A 259 14.43 8.35 -10.49
N LEU A 260 13.25 7.77 -10.62
CA LEU A 260 13.06 6.33 -10.78
C LEU A 260 12.64 5.98 -12.20
N LEU A 261 13.33 4.98 -12.75
CA LEU A 261 12.96 4.32 -14.00
C LEU A 261 12.21 3.02 -13.68
N PHE A 262 10.97 2.92 -14.13
CA PHE A 262 10.10 1.76 -14.00
C PHE A 262 10.14 0.98 -15.34
N ASP A 263 10.61 -0.26 -15.33
CA ASP A 263 10.64 -1.14 -16.49
C ASP A 263 9.57 -2.23 -16.36
N TYR A 264 8.54 -2.14 -17.22
CA TYR A 264 7.40 -3.07 -17.22
C TYR A 264 7.66 -4.35 -18.03
N LYS A 265 8.77 -4.44 -18.77
CA LYS A 265 9.19 -5.66 -19.46
C LYS A 265 9.77 -6.67 -18.46
N GLU A 266 10.48 -6.16 -17.46
CA GLU A 266 11.06 -6.95 -16.39
C GLU A 266 10.23 -6.75 -15.11
N ARG A 267 9.44 -7.76 -14.72
CA ARG A 267 8.56 -7.71 -13.55
C ARG A 267 8.97 -8.72 -12.50
N ASN A 268 8.77 -8.35 -11.24
CA ASN A 268 8.88 -9.30 -10.16
C ASN A 268 7.82 -10.43 -10.35
N PRO A 269 8.22 -11.71 -10.38
CA PRO A 269 7.29 -12.81 -10.65
C PRO A 269 6.25 -13.03 -9.55
N LEU A 270 6.50 -12.58 -8.32
CA LEU A 270 5.59 -12.73 -7.18
C LEU A 270 4.64 -11.54 -7.06
N THR A 271 5.20 -10.33 -7.05
CA THR A 271 4.42 -9.12 -6.80
C THR A 271 3.92 -8.44 -8.09
N TYR A 272 4.39 -8.85 -9.26
CA TYR A 272 4.14 -8.20 -10.55
C TYR A 272 4.61 -6.73 -10.63
N ALA A 273 5.37 -6.26 -9.65
CA ALA A 273 5.95 -4.92 -9.68
C ALA A 273 6.97 -4.80 -10.84
N ALA A 274 7.01 -3.62 -11.46
CA ALA A 274 8.03 -3.27 -12.44
C ALA A 274 9.43 -3.34 -11.81
N LYS A 275 10.45 -3.64 -12.59
CA LYS A 275 11.82 -3.43 -12.15
C LYS A 275 12.06 -1.93 -12.03
N MET A 276 12.55 -1.50 -10.88
CA MET A 276 12.81 -0.10 -10.59
C MET A 276 14.32 0.14 -10.48
N THR A 277 14.78 1.19 -11.13
CA THR A 277 16.18 1.62 -11.10
C THR A 277 16.26 3.10 -10.77
N ALA A 278 16.97 3.44 -9.70
CA ALA A 278 17.25 4.83 -9.37
C ALA A 278 18.30 5.40 -10.34
N ILE A 279 18.05 6.61 -10.82
CA ILE A 279 18.92 7.36 -11.72
C ILE A 279 19.47 8.55 -10.96
N SER A 280 20.79 8.68 -10.89
CA SER A 280 21.44 9.82 -10.23
C SER A 280 21.17 11.10 -11.00
N VAL A 281 20.52 12.05 -10.31
CA VAL A 281 20.23 13.38 -10.88
C VAL A 281 21.53 14.14 -11.20
N SER A 282 22.58 13.97 -10.39
CA SER A 282 23.88 14.62 -10.59
C SER A 282 24.63 14.09 -11.82
N GLU A 283 24.56 12.77 -12.07
CA GLU A 283 25.16 12.19 -13.28
C GLU A 283 24.46 12.68 -14.55
N CYS A 284 23.13 12.74 -14.52
CA CYS A 284 22.35 13.19 -15.67
C CYS A 284 22.53 14.67 -16.00
N THR A 285 22.70 15.53 -15.00
CA THR A 285 22.92 16.98 -15.23
C THR A 285 24.34 17.29 -15.72
N ALA A 286 25.35 16.48 -15.34
CA ALA A 286 26.71 16.62 -15.82
C ALA A 286 26.83 16.26 -17.32
N GLU A 287 26.23 15.15 -17.72
CA GLU A 287 26.26 14.68 -19.12
C GLU A 287 25.45 15.57 -20.08
N MET A 288 24.36 16.21 -19.59
CA MET A 288 23.57 17.15 -20.37
C MET A 288 24.27 18.51 -20.56
N GLY A 289 25.22 18.87 -19.67
CA GLY A 289 26.00 20.11 -19.77
C GLY A 289 27.16 20.03 -20.76
N GLU A 290 27.67 18.87 -21.04
CA GLU A 290 28.79 18.67 -22.01
C GLU A 290 28.32 18.69 -23.48
N GLU A 291 27.11 18.22 -23.81
CA GLU A 291 26.56 18.29 -25.18
C GLU A 291 26.10 19.72 -25.58
N ALA A 292 25.89 20.65 -24.63
CA ALA A 292 25.53 22.04 -24.94
C ALA A 292 26.73 22.93 -25.28
N ASN A 293 27.98 22.43 -25.14
CA ASN A 293 29.21 23.16 -25.37
C ASN A 293 30.13 22.55 -26.46
N GLY A 294 29.63 21.60 -27.26
CA GLY A 294 30.35 20.93 -28.33
C GLY A 294 29.93 21.39 -29.75
#